data_32444be0f2886256be4f394cc8d4961b
#
_entry.id   32444be0f2886256be4f394cc8d4961b
#
_cell.length_a   1.000
_cell.length_b   1.000
_cell.length_c   1.000
_cell.angle_alpha   90.00
_cell.angle_beta   90.00
_cell.angle_gamma   90.00
#
_symmetry.space_group_name_H-M   'P 1'
#
loop_
_entity.id
_entity.type
_entity.pdbx_description
1 polymer ?
#
loop_
_entity_poly.entity_id
_entity_poly.type
_entity_poly.pdbx_seq_one_letter_code
_entity_poly.pdbx_strand_id
1 'polypeptide(L)'
;IKIYLLEPNMVIGRANKFFLKFCKKIICYAENIIGFPKEYKYKLKITNPLIRKKYYNKKLKENNNEKFTLIIIGGSQGAQIFDKILHQSIIKVSKIKSLKVIHQTNQKNTGVLKNLYLENNIDSSVFSFDQNLNLLIDQADLCITRAGASSLAEICLSRKPFIAIPLPSSKDNHQLENANYYKNKGCCWVIDQINFDKIKFEDLLLNILNNKNEILLKKNNLEKLNYQNTWNNVNQNLLNIINEN
;
A
#
# COMPACT_ATOMS: atom_id res chain seq x y z
N ILE A 1 14.01 12.96 30.17
CA ILE A 1 13.89 12.76 28.70
C ILE A 1 12.41 12.55 28.37
N LYS A 2 11.85 13.30 27.41
CA LYS A 2 10.48 13.11 26.94
C LYS A 2 10.47 12.02 25.85
N ILE A 3 9.66 10.98 25.99
CA ILE A 3 9.53 9.87 25.04
C ILE A 3 8.26 10.07 24.20
N TYR A 4 8.39 10.00 22.89
CA TYR A 4 7.30 10.00 21.93
C TYR A 4 7.34 8.68 21.17
N LEU A 5 6.18 8.03 21.01
CA LEU A 5 6.05 6.79 20.26
C LEU A 5 5.36 7.07 18.90
N LEU A 6 5.64 6.23 17.91
CA LEU A 6 4.96 6.23 16.64
C LEU A 6 4.36 4.85 16.39
N GLU A 7 3.05 4.80 16.14
CA GLU A 7 2.35 3.59 15.72
C GLU A 7 1.73 3.79 14.33
N PRO A 8 2.36 3.27 13.30
CA PRO A 8 1.85 3.43 11.94
C PRO A 8 0.75 2.43 11.57
N ASN A 9 0.59 1.34 12.35
CA ASN A 9 -0.37 0.29 12.05
C ASN A 9 -1.73 0.57 12.70
N MET A 10 -2.77 -0.09 12.17
CA MET A 10 -4.12 -0.06 12.74
C MET A 10 -4.28 -0.98 13.95
N VAL A 11 -3.23 -1.70 14.33
CA VAL A 11 -3.13 -2.51 15.55
C VAL A 11 -1.94 -2.02 16.35
N ILE A 12 -2.09 -1.81 17.67
CA ILE A 12 -0.96 -1.38 18.49
C ILE A 12 0.11 -2.47 18.57
N GLY A 13 1.35 -2.12 18.22
CA GLY A 13 2.49 -3.02 18.34
C GLY A 13 2.83 -3.32 19.79
N ARG A 14 3.31 -4.54 20.10
CA ARG A 14 3.62 -4.99 21.46
C ARG A 14 4.63 -4.09 22.19
N ALA A 15 5.65 -3.64 21.48
CA ALA A 15 6.64 -2.71 22.03
C ALA A 15 5.99 -1.37 22.37
N ASN A 16 5.23 -0.77 21.47
CA ASN A 16 4.51 0.47 21.73
C ASN A 16 3.55 0.32 22.92
N LYS A 17 2.79 -0.79 22.98
CA LYS A 17 1.88 -1.08 24.09
C LYS A 17 2.62 -1.13 25.44
N PHE A 18 3.80 -1.77 25.48
CA PHE A 18 4.61 -1.82 26.69
C PHE A 18 5.12 -0.43 27.13
N PHE A 19 5.56 0.39 26.16
CA PHE A 19 6.12 1.71 26.44
C PHE A 19 5.08 2.82 26.64
N LEU A 20 3.77 2.55 26.47
CA LEU A 20 2.71 3.56 26.67
C LEU A 20 2.78 4.22 28.05
N LYS A 21 3.09 3.46 29.09
CA LYS A 21 3.19 4.01 30.47
C LYS A 21 4.29 5.05 30.61
N PHE A 22 5.36 4.94 29.84
CA PHE A 22 6.54 5.81 29.92
C PHE A 22 6.53 6.96 28.92
N CYS A 23 5.72 6.88 27.86
CA CYS A 23 5.70 7.92 26.85
C CYS A 23 4.84 9.12 27.27
N LYS A 24 5.21 10.30 26.74
CA LYS A 24 4.39 11.50 26.86
C LYS A 24 3.19 11.43 25.90
N LYS A 25 3.45 11.09 24.66
CA LYS A 25 2.43 10.96 23.61
C LYS A 25 2.77 9.78 22.70
N ILE A 26 1.74 9.21 22.07
CA ILE A 26 1.87 8.26 20.98
C ILE A 26 1.16 8.81 19.73
N ILE A 27 1.88 8.84 18.62
CA ILE A 27 1.42 9.38 17.35
C ILE A 27 0.90 8.23 16.52
N CYS A 28 -0.35 8.32 16.06
CA CYS A 28 -1.03 7.30 15.27
C CYS A 28 -1.58 7.90 13.97
N TYR A 29 -1.96 7.05 13.01
CA TYR A 29 -2.56 7.48 11.73
C TYR A 29 -4.09 7.39 11.72
N ALA A 30 -4.68 6.87 12.80
CA ALA A 30 -6.13 6.78 12.99
C ALA A 30 -6.50 6.87 14.48
N GLU A 31 -7.76 7.20 14.75
CA GLU A 31 -8.30 7.29 16.12
C GLU A 31 -8.51 5.91 16.75
N ASN A 32 -8.96 4.97 15.94
CA ASN A 32 -9.35 3.64 16.37
C ASN A 32 -8.25 2.63 16.07
N ILE A 33 -7.25 2.57 16.97
CA ILE A 33 -6.18 1.58 16.91
C ILE A 33 -6.63 0.35 17.72
N ILE A 34 -6.65 -0.81 17.05
CA ILE A 34 -7.06 -2.08 17.66
C ILE A 34 -6.11 -2.48 18.78
N GLY A 35 -6.66 -2.91 19.90
CA GLY A 35 -5.90 -3.32 21.08
C GLY A 35 -5.29 -2.17 21.87
N PHE A 36 -5.60 -0.91 21.52
CA PHE A 36 -5.12 0.27 22.26
C PHE A 36 -5.80 0.35 23.64
N PRO A 37 -5.02 0.41 24.76
CA PRO A 37 -5.59 0.47 26.10
C PRO A 37 -6.34 1.78 26.35
N LYS A 38 -7.55 1.67 26.90
CA LYS A 38 -8.45 2.83 27.10
C LYS A 38 -7.85 3.88 28.04
N GLU A 39 -7.12 3.44 29.06
CA GLU A 39 -6.47 4.29 30.06
C GLU A 39 -5.38 5.21 29.49
N TYR A 40 -4.84 4.90 28.30
CA TYR A 40 -3.81 5.72 27.65
C TYR A 40 -4.33 6.54 26.47
N LYS A 41 -5.66 6.53 26.20
CA LYS A 41 -6.23 7.28 25.05
C LYS A 41 -5.90 8.77 25.05
N TYR A 42 -5.74 9.37 26.22
CA TYR A 42 -5.35 10.78 26.36
C TYR A 42 -3.95 11.10 25.78
N LYS A 43 -3.08 10.10 25.65
CA LYS A 43 -1.75 10.24 25.04
C LYS A 43 -1.77 10.15 23.50
N LEU A 44 -2.86 9.63 22.93
CA LEU A 44 -2.98 9.39 21.50
C LEU A 44 -3.12 10.73 20.76
N LYS A 45 -2.25 10.95 19.79
CA LYS A 45 -2.29 12.07 18.84
C LYS A 45 -2.33 11.56 17.42
N ILE A 46 -3.12 12.21 16.58
CA ILE A 46 -3.32 11.78 15.19
C ILE A 46 -2.53 12.69 14.28
N THR A 47 -1.88 12.06 13.30
CA THR A 47 -1.25 12.76 12.18
C THR A 47 -1.51 12.03 10.87
N ASN A 48 -1.35 12.71 9.75
CA ASN A 48 -1.23 12.07 8.47
C ASN A 48 0.01 11.17 8.43
N PRO A 49 0.00 10.07 7.63
CA PRO A 49 1.14 9.17 7.56
C PRO A 49 2.46 9.88 7.26
N LEU A 50 3.48 9.54 8.06
CA LEU A 50 4.85 10.00 7.87
C LEU A 50 5.52 9.14 6.81
N ILE A 51 5.80 9.72 5.66
CA ILE A 51 6.45 9.03 4.54
C ILE A 51 7.62 9.84 4.01
N ARG A 52 8.45 9.22 3.17
CA ARG A 52 9.65 9.86 2.65
C ARG A 52 9.31 11.11 1.83
N LYS A 53 10.07 12.19 2.01
CA LYS A 53 9.84 13.50 1.38
C LYS A 53 9.63 13.44 -0.14
N LYS A 54 10.34 12.56 -0.82
CA LYS A 54 10.23 12.38 -2.27
C LYS A 54 8.83 12.00 -2.78
N TYR A 55 7.98 11.40 -1.94
CA TYR A 55 6.60 11.08 -2.31
C TYR A 55 5.66 12.27 -2.28
N TYR A 56 6.02 13.36 -1.56
CA TYR A 56 5.22 14.59 -1.51
C TYR A 56 5.49 15.53 -2.69
N ASN A 57 6.68 15.46 -3.29
CA ASN A 57 7.12 16.40 -4.35
C ASN A 57 6.57 15.99 -5.73
N LYS A 58 5.29 15.72 -5.85
CA LYS A 58 4.71 15.19 -7.11
C LYS A 58 3.90 16.25 -7.84
N LYS A 59 4.18 16.42 -9.12
CA LYS A 59 3.19 16.88 -10.10
C LYS A 59 2.38 15.65 -10.48
N LEU A 60 1.13 15.57 -10.05
CA LEU A 60 0.21 14.51 -10.46
C LEU A 60 0.07 14.61 -11.98
N LYS A 61 0.70 13.71 -12.70
CA LYS A 61 0.49 13.54 -14.13
C LYS A 61 -0.62 12.52 -14.30
N GLU A 62 -1.62 12.85 -15.08
CA GLU A 62 -2.54 11.83 -15.58
C GLU A 62 -1.73 10.86 -16.45
N ASN A 63 -1.90 9.58 -16.21
CA ASN A 63 -1.30 8.56 -17.05
C ASN A 63 -2.08 8.52 -18.37
N ASN A 64 -1.52 9.11 -19.41
CA ASN A 64 -2.00 8.95 -20.79
C ASN A 64 -1.38 7.70 -21.46
N ASN A 65 -1.21 6.63 -20.69
CA ASN A 65 -0.65 5.39 -21.23
C ASN A 65 -1.67 4.72 -22.15
N GLU A 66 -1.22 4.26 -23.34
CA GLU A 66 -2.04 3.47 -24.26
C GLU A 66 -2.49 2.13 -23.64
N LYS A 67 -1.68 1.58 -22.73
CA LYS A 67 -1.93 0.31 -22.03
C LYS A 67 -2.16 0.54 -20.54
N PHE A 68 -3.11 -0.22 -19.98
CA PHE A 68 -3.31 -0.25 -18.53
C PHE A 68 -2.06 -0.79 -17.82
N THR A 69 -1.50 0.00 -16.94
CA THR A 69 -0.26 -0.31 -16.22
C THR A 69 -0.53 -0.85 -14.84
N LEU A 70 -0.14 -2.11 -14.62
CA LEU A 70 -0.24 -2.81 -13.34
C LEU A 70 1.13 -2.83 -12.66
N ILE A 71 1.22 -2.35 -11.42
CA ILE A 71 2.43 -2.53 -10.59
C ILE A 71 2.20 -3.53 -9.47
N ILE A 72 3.15 -4.45 -9.27
CA ILE A 72 3.12 -5.48 -8.23
C ILE A 72 4.28 -5.24 -7.28
N ILE A 73 3.99 -5.04 -5.99
CA ILE A 73 4.98 -4.69 -4.96
C ILE A 73 4.91 -5.70 -3.82
N GLY A 74 5.91 -6.58 -3.74
CA GLY A 74 6.01 -7.61 -2.70
C GLY A 74 6.54 -7.13 -1.35
N GLY A 75 7.05 -5.90 -1.29
CA GLY A 75 7.77 -5.36 -0.13
C GLY A 75 9.22 -5.84 -0.06
N SER A 76 9.97 -5.42 0.99
CA SER A 76 11.42 -5.65 1.13
C SER A 76 11.84 -7.12 1.19
N GLN A 77 10.94 -8.03 1.58
CA GLN A 77 11.21 -9.47 1.67
C GLN A 77 10.76 -10.24 0.42
N GLY A 78 10.20 -9.54 -0.59
CA GLY A 78 9.52 -10.16 -1.72
C GLY A 78 8.24 -10.90 -1.27
N ALA A 79 7.34 -11.15 -2.20
CA ALA A 79 6.17 -11.95 -1.90
C ALA A 79 6.17 -13.19 -2.79
N GLN A 80 6.67 -14.31 -2.26
CA GLN A 80 6.73 -15.59 -3.01
C GLN A 80 5.40 -15.95 -3.69
N ILE A 81 4.27 -15.61 -3.07
CA ILE A 81 2.96 -15.82 -3.68
C ILE A 81 2.79 -15.01 -4.96
N PHE A 82 3.33 -13.78 -5.02
CA PHE A 82 3.25 -12.95 -6.21
C PHE A 82 4.04 -13.57 -7.36
N ASP A 83 5.23 -14.07 -7.03
CA ASP A 83 6.10 -14.73 -7.99
C ASP A 83 5.57 -16.09 -8.47
N LYS A 84 4.83 -16.84 -7.60
CA LYS A 84 4.41 -18.23 -7.90
C LYS A 84 3.00 -18.31 -8.46
N ILE A 85 2.10 -17.42 -8.08
CA ILE A 85 0.68 -17.57 -8.37
C ILE A 85 0.16 -16.41 -9.21
N LEU A 86 0.45 -15.16 -8.82
CA LEU A 86 -0.14 -14.00 -9.49
C LEU A 86 0.28 -13.87 -10.94
N HIS A 87 1.54 -14.17 -11.28
CA HIS A 87 2.01 -14.04 -12.67
C HIS A 87 1.18 -14.90 -13.64
N GLN A 88 0.73 -16.09 -13.23
CA GLN A 88 -0.09 -16.98 -14.07
C GLN A 88 -1.45 -16.33 -14.38
N SER A 89 -2.12 -15.78 -13.37
CA SER A 89 -3.38 -15.07 -13.54
C SER A 89 -3.21 -13.79 -14.37
N ILE A 90 -2.12 -13.05 -14.19
CA ILE A 90 -1.81 -11.87 -14.97
C ILE A 90 -1.58 -12.22 -16.45
N ILE A 91 -0.84 -13.30 -16.73
CA ILE A 91 -0.65 -13.82 -18.10
C ILE A 91 -1.99 -14.20 -18.72
N LYS A 92 -2.87 -14.86 -17.97
CA LYS A 92 -4.21 -15.23 -18.49
C LYS A 92 -5.06 -14.00 -18.79
N VAL A 93 -5.09 -13.02 -17.88
CA VAL A 93 -5.82 -11.76 -18.10
C VAL A 93 -5.23 -10.95 -19.25
N SER A 94 -3.90 -10.95 -19.44
CA SER A 94 -3.25 -10.21 -20.52
C SER A 94 -3.63 -10.69 -21.92
N LYS A 95 -4.06 -11.95 -22.06
CA LYS A 95 -4.60 -12.50 -23.31
C LYS A 95 -5.95 -11.90 -23.70
N ILE A 96 -6.68 -11.35 -22.72
CA ILE A 96 -8.00 -10.74 -22.92
C ILE A 96 -7.89 -9.22 -23.00
N LYS A 97 -7.03 -8.62 -22.17
CA LYS A 97 -6.80 -7.17 -22.08
C LYS A 97 -5.31 -6.86 -22.10
N SER A 98 -4.88 -6.02 -23.02
CA SER A 98 -3.49 -5.59 -23.11
C SER A 98 -3.05 -4.86 -21.83
N LEU A 99 -1.97 -5.35 -21.21
CA LEU A 99 -1.40 -4.83 -19.96
C LEU A 99 0.06 -4.44 -20.15
N LYS A 100 0.50 -3.45 -19.40
CA LYS A 100 1.90 -3.24 -19.02
C LYS A 100 2.09 -3.67 -17.58
N VAL A 101 3.13 -4.43 -17.28
CA VAL A 101 3.38 -5.00 -15.94
C VAL A 101 4.71 -4.51 -15.40
N ILE A 102 4.68 -3.89 -14.22
CA ILE A 102 5.86 -3.52 -13.44
C ILE A 102 5.88 -4.45 -12.22
N HIS A 103 6.86 -5.35 -12.10
CA HIS A 103 6.84 -6.40 -11.09
C HIS A 103 8.10 -6.39 -10.22
N GLN A 104 7.92 -6.11 -8.93
CA GLN A 104 8.98 -6.27 -7.93
C GLN A 104 9.03 -7.70 -7.43
N THR A 105 10.18 -8.35 -7.61
CA THR A 105 10.44 -9.71 -7.13
C THR A 105 11.78 -9.77 -6.38
N ASN A 106 12.18 -10.93 -5.90
CA ASN A 106 13.55 -11.13 -5.40
C ASN A 106 14.56 -11.26 -6.54
N GLN A 107 15.84 -11.00 -6.25
CA GLN A 107 16.92 -11.02 -7.24
C GLN A 107 17.00 -12.35 -8.03
N LYS A 108 16.73 -13.48 -7.37
CA LYS A 108 16.83 -14.81 -8.01
C LYS A 108 15.73 -15.05 -9.04
N ASN A 109 14.55 -14.47 -8.86
CA ASN A 109 13.39 -14.68 -9.72
C ASN A 109 13.27 -13.65 -10.85
N THR A 110 14.10 -12.59 -10.85
CA THR A 110 13.99 -11.48 -11.82
C THR A 110 14.08 -11.98 -13.26
N GLY A 111 15.08 -12.80 -13.58
CA GLY A 111 15.26 -13.37 -14.93
C GLY A 111 14.11 -14.28 -15.34
N VAL A 112 13.68 -15.16 -14.43
CA VAL A 112 12.59 -16.11 -14.69
C VAL A 112 11.29 -15.38 -15.03
N LEU A 113 10.90 -14.42 -14.21
CA LEU A 113 9.65 -13.65 -14.44
C LEU A 113 9.73 -12.79 -15.71
N LYS A 114 10.90 -12.19 -15.98
CA LYS A 114 11.10 -11.41 -17.20
C LYS A 114 10.91 -12.28 -18.46
N ASN A 115 11.49 -13.48 -18.48
CA ASN A 115 11.32 -14.41 -19.59
C ASN A 115 9.87 -14.87 -19.73
N LEU A 116 9.20 -15.23 -18.63
CA LEU A 116 7.78 -15.63 -18.67
C LEU A 116 6.87 -14.53 -19.26
N TYR A 117 7.09 -13.28 -18.89
CA TYR A 117 6.32 -12.17 -19.47
C TYR A 117 6.64 -11.95 -20.95
N LEU A 118 7.92 -12.05 -21.34
CA LEU A 118 8.37 -11.91 -22.72
C LEU A 118 7.76 -13.00 -23.62
N GLU A 119 7.82 -14.27 -23.20
CA GLU A 119 7.23 -15.42 -23.91
C GLU A 119 5.72 -15.29 -24.12
N ASN A 120 5.05 -14.55 -23.24
CA ASN A 120 3.62 -14.27 -23.35
C ASN A 120 3.30 -12.90 -23.98
N ASN A 121 4.27 -12.23 -24.62
CA ASN A 121 4.15 -10.93 -25.27
C ASN A 121 3.62 -9.81 -24.35
N ILE A 122 3.97 -9.85 -23.06
CA ILE A 122 3.59 -8.83 -22.09
C ILE A 122 4.71 -7.79 -21.98
N ASP A 123 4.38 -6.52 -22.23
CA ASP A 123 5.26 -5.39 -21.94
C ASP A 123 5.53 -5.35 -20.43
N SER A 124 6.77 -5.61 -20.02
CA SER A 124 7.07 -5.74 -18.59
C SER A 124 8.41 -5.15 -18.18
N SER A 125 8.44 -4.64 -16.94
CA SER A 125 9.65 -4.26 -16.22
C SER A 125 9.72 -5.05 -14.92
N VAL A 126 10.69 -5.94 -14.79
CA VAL A 126 10.88 -6.79 -13.60
C VAL A 126 12.14 -6.36 -12.87
N PHE A 127 12.06 -6.12 -11.57
CA PHE A 127 13.17 -5.62 -10.76
C PHE A 127 13.12 -6.17 -9.33
N SER A 128 14.26 -6.15 -8.64
CA SER A 128 14.35 -6.58 -7.22
C SER A 128 14.28 -5.39 -6.26
N PHE A 129 14.97 -4.32 -6.59
CA PHE A 129 15.03 -3.10 -5.81
C PHE A 129 15.10 -1.88 -6.74
N ASP A 130 14.37 -0.84 -6.38
CA ASP A 130 14.47 0.45 -7.05
C ASP A 130 14.40 1.59 -6.02
N GLN A 131 15.39 2.47 -6.05
CA GLN A 131 15.42 3.65 -5.18
C GLN A 131 14.30 4.63 -5.51
N ASN A 132 13.82 4.63 -6.75
CA ASN A 132 12.78 5.51 -7.27
C ASN A 132 11.43 4.81 -7.43
N LEU A 133 11.12 3.87 -6.53
CA LEU A 133 9.83 3.15 -6.54
C LEU A 133 8.62 4.08 -6.64
N ASN A 134 8.72 5.30 -6.09
CA ASN A 134 7.70 6.33 -6.24
C ASN A 134 7.40 6.68 -7.71
N LEU A 135 8.43 6.75 -8.58
CA LEU A 135 8.24 7.03 -10.00
C LEU A 135 7.58 5.85 -10.74
N LEU A 136 7.87 4.61 -10.30
CA LEU A 136 7.22 3.42 -10.84
C LEU A 136 5.75 3.33 -10.40
N ILE A 137 5.44 3.66 -9.15
CA ILE A 137 4.06 3.75 -8.65
C ILE A 137 3.29 4.82 -9.44
N ASP A 138 3.93 5.94 -9.79
CA ASP A 138 3.26 7.00 -10.54
C ASP A 138 2.86 6.60 -11.96
N GLN A 139 3.58 5.66 -12.57
CA GLN A 139 3.27 5.12 -13.90
C GLN A 139 2.08 4.13 -13.86
N ALA A 140 1.74 3.59 -12.69
CA ALA A 140 0.71 2.57 -12.58
C ALA A 140 -0.72 3.16 -12.57
N ASP A 141 -1.66 2.37 -13.06
CA ASP A 141 -3.10 2.61 -12.91
C ASP A 141 -3.68 1.86 -11.73
N LEU A 142 -3.11 0.69 -11.41
CA LEU A 142 -3.49 -0.18 -10.31
C LEU A 142 -2.24 -0.77 -9.65
N CYS A 143 -2.23 -0.83 -8.31
CA CYS A 143 -1.19 -1.51 -7.55
C CYS A 143 -1.71 -2.84 -6.99
N ILE A 144 -0.87 -3.90 -7.00
CA ILE A 144 -1.08 -5.10 -6.18
C ILE A 144 0.03 -5.12 -5.15
N THR A 145 -0.31 -5.23 -3.86
CA THR A 145 0.68 -5.03 -2.82
C THR A 145 0.40 -5.80 -1.54
N ARG A 146 1.44 -6.01 -0.73
CA ARG A 146 1.29 -6.32 0.69
C ARG A 146 0.73 -5.12 1.44
N ALA A 147 0.18 -5.35 2.65
CA ALA A 147 -0.46 -4.31 3.43
C ALA A 147 0.41 -3.78 4.59
N GLY A 148 1.69 -3.59 4.34
CA GLY A 148 2.57 -2.87 5.27
C GLY A 148 2.19 -1.40 5.37
N ALA A 149 2.13 -0.83 6.58
CA ALA A 149 1.62 0.52 6.82
C ALA A 149 2.32 1.59 5.96
N SER A 150 3.65 1.57 5.86
CA SER A 150 4.41 2.54 5.06
C SER A 150 4.14 2.39 3.57
N SER A 151 4.08 1.14 3.05
CA SER A 151 3.82 0.89 1.62
C SER A 151 2.42 1.37 1.24
N LEU A 152 1.41 1.07 2.06
CA LEU A 152 0.05 1.55 1.81
C LEU A 152 -0.03 3.08 1.86
N ALA A 153 0.63 3.71 2.83
CA ALA A 153 0.67 5.17 2.93
C ALA A 153 1.31 5.82 1.69
N GLU A 154 2.41 5.25 1.16
CA GLU A 154 3.10 5.73 -0.04
C GLU A 154 2.21 5.58 -1.30
N ILE A 155 1.53 4.44 -1.46
CA ILE A 155 0.58 4.17 -2.56
C ILE A 155 -0.63 5.11 -2.46
N CYS A 156 -1.17 5.29 -1.25
CA CYS A 156 -2.31 6.18 -1.01
C CYS A 156 -1.99 7.63 -1.33
N LEU A 157 -0.80 8.13 -0.94
CA LEU A 157 -0.38 9.49 -1.29
C LEU A 157 -0.23 9.65 -2.80
N SER A 158 0.14 8.59 -3.51
CA SER A 158 0.21 8.57 -4.97
C SER A 158 -1.18 8.47 -5.64
N ARG A 159 -2.27 8.42 -4.86
CA ARG A 159 -3.66 8.29 -5.33
C ARG A 159 -3.87 7.10 -6.26
N LYS A 160 -3.12 6.02 -6.06
CA LYS A 160 -3.23 4.81 -6.88
C LYS A 160 -4.16 3.81 -6.20
N PRO A 161 -5.29 3.41 -6.83
CA PRO A 161 -6.11 2.30 -6.36
C PRO A 161 -5.26 1.04 -6.24
N PHE A 162 -5.59 0.19 -5.27
CA PHE A 162 -4.78 -1.00 -5.05
C PHE A 162 -5.59 -2.22 -4.61
N ILE A 163 -5.05 -3.39 -4.95
CA ILE A 163 -5.46 -4.68 -4.39
C ILE A 163 -4.47 -5.01 -3.29
N ALA A 164 -4.92 -5.03 -2.05
CA ALA A 164 -4.11 -5.45 -0.91
C ALA A 164 -4.22 -6.97 -0.72
N ILE A 165 -3.07 -7.65 -0.61
CA ILE A 165 -2.99 -9.07 -0.25
C ILE A 165 -2.16 -9.14 1.04
N PRO A 166 -2.79 -9.04 2.22
CA PRO A 166 -2.11 -9.04 3.51
C PRO A 166 -1.30 -10.32 3.72
N LEU A 167 -0.17 -10.20 4.41
CA LEU A 167 0.65 -11.35 4.80
C LEU A 167 -0.02 -12.08 5.97
N PRO A 168 -0.42 -13.37 5.83
CA PRO A 168 -1.14 -14.09 6.88
C PRO A 168 -0.35 -14.26 8.18
N SER A 169 0.99 -14.38 8.07
CA SER A 169 1.89 -14.50 9.21
C SER A 169 2.27 -13.16 9.85
N SER A 170 1.62 -12.06 9.47
CA SER A 170 1.87 -10.77 10.09
C SER A 170 1.43 -10.78 11.55
N LYS A 171 2.33 -10.32 12.45
CA LYS A 171 2.06 -10.32 13.89
C LYS A 171 0.77 -9.56 14.20
N ASP A 172 -0.06 -10.17 15.05
CA ASP A 172 -1.32 -9.58 15.51
C ASP A 172 -2.24 -9.14 14.33
N ASN A 173 -2.10 -9.78 13.16
CA ASN A 173 -2.85 -9.51 11.92
C ASN A 173 -2.75 -8.04 11.43
N HIS A 174 -1.70 -7.31 11.81
CA HIS A 174 -1.62 -5.87 11.53
C HIS A 174 -1.75 -5.54 10.03
N GLN A 175 -1.26 -6.41 9.11
CA GLN A 175 -1.44 -6.14 7.69
C GLN A 175 -2.90 -6.25 7.24
N LEU A 176 -3.65 -7.22 7.76
CA LEU A 176 -5.07 -7.35 7.46
C LEU A 176 -5.84 -6.10 7.94
N GLU A 177 -5.56 -5.65 9.15
CA GLU A 177 -6.23 -4.47 9.71
C GLU A 177 -5.82 -3.17 9.00
N ASN A 178 -4.57 -3.04 8.59
CA ASN A 178 -4.14 -1.94 7.72
C ASN A 178 -4.93 -1.93 6.40
N ALA A 179 -5.08 -3.10 5.76
CA ALA A 179 -5.84 -3.23 4.51
C ALA A 179 -7.33 -2.90 4.72
N ASN A 180 -7.93 -3.40 5.81
CA ASN A 180 -9.33 -3.16 6.16
C ASN A 180 -9.63 -1.67 6.40
N TYR A 181 -8.70 -0.93 7.01
CA TYR A 181 -8.83 0.51 7.17
C TYR A 181 -9.05 1.21 5.83
N TYR A 182 -8.23 0.92 4.82
CA TYR A 182 -8.37 1.53 3.50
C TYR A 182 -9.56 0.97 2.71
N LYS A 183 -9.91 -0.31 2.88
CA LYS A 183 -11.10 -0.92 2.30
C LYS A 183 -12.37 -0.22 2.79
N ASN A 184 -12.48 0.02 4.10
CA ASN A 184 -13.62 0.70 4.72
C ASN A 184 -13.75 2.18 4.29
N LYS A 185 -12.65 2.78 3.82
CA LYS A 185 -12.64 4.10 3.18
C LYS A 185 -12.92 4.04 1.67
N GLY A 186 -13.21 2.87 1.12
CA GLY A 186 -13.49 2.69 -0.30
C GLY A 186 -12.28 2.86 -1.23
N CYS A 187 -11.05 2.76 -0.70
CA CYS A 187 -9.81 3.06 -1.43
C CYS A 187 -9.21 1.86 -2.17
N CYS A 188 -9.56 0.64 -1.77
CA CYS A 188 -8.90 -0.57 -2.27
C CYS A 188 -9.83 -1.78 -2.31
N TRP A 189 -9.31 -2.88 -2.86
CA TRP A 189 -9.83 -4.24 -2.71
C TRP A 189 -8.90 -5.02 -1.79
N VAL A 190 -9.43 -5.98 -1.04
CA VAL A 190 -8.65 -6.85 -0.15
C VAL A 190 -8.90 -8.29 -0.52
N ILE A 191 -7.82 -9.05 -0.70
CA ILE A 191 -7.84 -10.48 -1.00
C ILE A 191 -7.14 -11.21 0.13
N ASP A 192 -7.80 -12.21 0.68
CA ASP A 192 -7.20 -13.11 1.66
C ASP A 192 -6.25 -14.08 0.95
N GLN A 193 -5.00 -14.10 1.39
CA GLN A 193 -4.01 -15.03 0.82
C GLN A 193 -4.29 -16.48 1.18
N ILE A 194 -4.86 -16.77 2.36
CA ILE A 194 -5.11 -18.15 2.82
C ILE A 194 -6.14 -18.82 1.90
N ASN A 195 -7.17 -18.07 1.56
CA ASN A 195 -8.28 -18.52 0.71
C ASN A 195 -8.14 -17.97 -0.72
N PHE A 196 -6.89 -17.83 -1.22
CA PHE A 196 -6.65 -17.27 -2.54
C PHE A 196 -7.20 -18.18 -3.63
N ASP A 197 -8.19 -17.67 -4.34
CA ASP A 197 -8.83 -18.30 -5.49
C ASP A 197 -8.38 -17.60 -6.79
N LYS A 198 -7.70 -18.33 -7.67
CA LYS A 198 -7.19 -17.80 -8.93
C LYS A 198 -8.30 -17.27 -9.84
N ILE A 199 -9.42 -17.99 -9.94
CA ILE A 199 -10.53 -17.63 -10.82
C ILE A 199 -11.16 -16.33 -10.32
N LYS A 200 -11.47 -16.25 -9.03
CA LYS A 200 -12.01 -15.02 -8.42
C LYS A 200 -11.07 -13.82 -8.55
N PHE A 201 -9.76 -14.06 -8.48
CA PHE A 201 -8.77 -13.00 -8.69
C PHE A 201 -8.75 -12.52 -10.15
N GLU A 202 -8.78 -13.44 -11.12
CA GLU A 202 -8.84 -13.14 -12.54
C GLU A 202 -10.12 -12.36 -12.89
N ASP A 203 -11.27 -12.80 -12.37
CA ASP A 203 -12.55 -12.10 -12.54
C ASP A 203 -12.53 -10.71 -11.91
N LEU A 204 -11.99 -10.56 -10.69
CA LEU A 204 -11.81 -9.25 -10.06
C LEU A 204 -10.95 -8.33 -10.93
N LEU A 205 -9.82 -8.82 -11.42
CA LEU A 205 -8.91 -8.02 -12.24
C LEU A 205 -9.56 -7.61 -13.57
N LEU A 206 -10.26 -8.52 -14.25
CA LEU A 206 -11.03 -8.22 -15.45
C LEU A 206 -12.15 -7.19 -15.19
N ASN A 207 -12.87 -7.32 -14.08
CA ASN A 207 -13.90 -6.36 -13.69
C ASN A 207 -13.30 -4.97 -13.47
N ILE A 208 -12.16 -4.88 -12.78
CA ILE A 208 -11.45 -3.60 -12.58
C ILE A 208 -11.03 -2.99 -13.92
N LEU A 209 -10.48 -3.78 -14.83
CA LEU A 209 -10.02 -3.34 -16.16
C LEU A 209 -11.17 -2.85 -17.03
N ASN A 210 -12.37 -3.38 -16.84
CA ASN A 210 -13.57 -3.01 -17.62
C ASN A 210 -14.36 -1.85 -16.97
N ASN A 211 -14.13 -1.56 -15.68
CA ASN A 211 -14.91 -0.56 -14.92
C ASN A 211 -14.07 0.65 -14.55
N LYS A 212 -13.88 1.57 -15.49
CA LYS A 212 -13.16 2.83 -15.25
C LYS A 212 -13.78 3.68 -14.14
N ASN A 213 -15.10 3.63 -13.97
CA ASN A 213 -15.80 4.41 -12.95
C ASN A 213 -15.43 3.93 -11.54
N GLU A 214 -15.25 2.63 -11.32
CA GLU A 214 -14.83 2.11 -10.02
C GLU A 214 -13.40 2.52 -9.67
N ILE A 215 -12.49 2.50 -10.65
CA ILE A 215 -11.13 3.02 -10.48
C ILE A 215 -11.15 4.50 -10.12
N LEU A 216 -11.95 5.30 -10.83
CA LEU A 216 -12.09 6.73 -10.56
C LEU A 216 -12.67 6.99 -9.17
N LEU A 217 -13.68 6.24 -8.76
CA LEU A 217 -14.26 6.33 -7.42
C LEU A 217 -13.19 6.09 -6.33
N LYS A 218 -12.35 5.07 -6.49
CA LYS A 218 -11.27 4.78 -5.54
C LYS A 218 -10.19 5.86 -5.56
N LYS A 219 -9.82 6.40 -6.72
CA LYS A 219 -8.91 7.55 -6.83
C LYS A 219 -9.46 8.76 -6.05
N ASN A 220 -10.74 9.07 -6.22
CA ASN A 220 -11.39 10.19 -5.53
C ASN A 220 -11.42 9.98 -3.99
N ASN A 221 -11.65 8.75 -3.53
CA ASN A 221 -11.61 8.42 -2.11
C ASN A 221 -10.20 8.56 -1.53
N LEU A 222 -9.17 8.13 -2.28
CA LEU A 222 -7.76 8.34 -1.91
C LEU A 222 -7.40 9.83 -1.86
N GLU A 223 -7.91 10.61 -2.79
CA GLU A 223 -7.70 12.06 -2.79
C GLU A 223 -8.31 12.73 -1.55
N LYS A 224 -9.57 12.42 -1.23
CA LYS A 224 -10.23 12.92 -0.01
C LYS A 224 -9.46 12.54 1.25
N LEU A 225 -8.96 11.31 1.33
CA LEU A 225 -8.18 10.82 2.48
C LEU A 225 -6.86 11.57 2.65
N ASN A 226 -6.25 12.04 1.55
CA ASN A 226 -4.94 12.70 1.53
C ASN A 226 -5.00 14.21 1.29
N TYR A 227 -6.17 14.84 1.36
CA TYR A 227 -6.38 16.25 0.99
C TYR A 227 -5.40 17.21 1.67
N GLN A 228 -5.08 16.97 2.95
CA GLN A 228 -4.12 17.79 3.71
C GLN A 228 -2.77 17.10 3.95
N ASN A 229 -2.53 15.95 3.33
CA ASN A 229 -1.30 15.21 3.52
C ASN A 229 -0.17 15.78 2.64
N THR A 230 0.36 16.92 3.04
CA THR A 230 1.52 17.56 2.43
C THR A 230 2.72 17.49 3.37
N TRP A 231 3.94 17.57 2.83
CA TRP A 231 5.16 17.59 3.64
C TRP A 231 5.13 18.66 4.73
N ASN A 232 4.72 19.88 4.38
CA ASN A 232 4.67 20.99 5.33
C ASN A 232 3.61 20.75 6.43
N ASN A 233 2.40 20.31 6.07
CA ASN A 233 1.35 20.08 7.03
C ASN A 233 1.70 18.96 8.02
N VAL A 234 2.30 17.87 7.54
CA VAL A 234 2.73 16.75 8.39
C VAL A 234 3.82 17.18 9.36
N ASN A 235 4.84 17.92 8.88
CA ASN A 235 5.90 18.41 9.74
C ASN A 235 5.37 19.42 10.77
N GLN A 236 4.53 20.36 10.35
CA GLN A 236 3.96 21.35 11.28
C GLN A 236 3.11 20.67 12.35
N ASN A 237 2.32 19.67 11.97
CA ASN A 237 1.52 18.90 12.92
C ASN A 237 2.39 18.13 13.92
N LEU A 238 3.48 17.52 13.45
CA LEU A 238 4.46 16.86 14.33
C LEU A 238 5.10 17.84 15.32
N LEU A 239 5.55 18.99 14.84
CA LEU A 239 6.14 20.01 15.70
C LEU A 239 5.15 20.49 16.77
N ASN A 240 3.88 20.71 16.37
CA ASN A 240 2.83 21.09 17.31
C ASN A 240 2.63 20.00 18.39
N ILE A 241 2.55 18.71 17.97
CA ILE A 241 2.40 17.58 18.90
C ILE A 241 3.59 17.50 19.89
N ILE A 242 4.80 17.74 19.45
CA ILE A 242 6.02 17.67 20.28
C ILE A 242 6.10 18.85 21.22
N ASN A 243 5.71 20.04 20.77
CA ASN A 243 5.81 21.30 21.54
C ASN A 243 4.62 21.52 22.49
N GLU A 244 3.50 20.86 22.30
CA GLU A 244 2.40 20.87 23.28
C GLU A 244 2.92 20.38 24.65
N ASN A 245 2.81 21.20 25.67
CA ASN A 245 3.23 20.91 27.06
C ASN A 245 2.41 19.83 27.74
#